data_fad572c0a4c006af80c75088941120de
#
_entry.id   fad572c0a4c006af80c75088941120de
#
_cell.length_a   1.000
_cell.length_b   1.000
_cell.length_c   1.000
_cell.angle_alpha   90.00
_cell.angle_beta   90.00
_cell.angle_gamma   90.00
#
_symmetry.space_group_name_H-M   'P 1'
#
loop_
_entity.id
_entity.type
_entity.pdbx_description
1 polymer ?
#
loop_
_entity_poly.entity_id
_entity_poly.type
_entity_poly.pdbx_seq_one_letter_code
_entity_poly.pdbx_strand_id
1 'polypeptide(L)'
;AYEITTHLVGSEMCIRDRYSVEYLFTVHEHVFNPPPKVKSAVIRMTRNATTDLGCDERLFKQVVKTTFNQRRKVLRNSIRPVLADADHKAQQEGRQPKDHTEFLSAEIFGRRPEQLSVAEFVNLTNAVARETSETA
;
A
#
# COMPACT_ATOMS: atom_id res chain seq x y z
N ALA A 1 11.98 14.84 9.60
CA ALA A 1 11.15 14.09 8.65
C ALA A 1 9.78 14.74 8.63
N TYR A 2 9.42 15.38 7.55
CA TYR A 2 8.08 15.92 7.36
C TYR A 2 7.16 14.80 6.91
N GLU A 3 6.12 14.54 7.69
CA GLU A 3 5.03 13.70 7.25
C GLU A 3 4.33 14.41 6.10
N ILE A 4 4.49 13.87 4.90
CA ILE A 4 3.70 14.30 3.76
C ILE A 4 2.25 13.92 4.07
N THR A 5 1.41 14.94 4.13
CA THR A 5 0.05 14.86 4.61
C THR A 5 -0.78 13.77 3.94
N THR A 6 -1.55 13.18 4.74
CA THR A 6 -2.42 12.02 4.71
C THR A 6 -3.28 11.74 3.47
N HIS A 7 -3.44 12.67 2.54
CA HIS A 7 -4.23 12.43 1.31
C HIS A 7 -3.42 11.80 0.17
N LEU A 8 -2.10 11.84 0.26
CA LEU A 8 -1.20 11.32 -0.76
C LEU A 8 -0.55 9.98 -0.40
N VAL A 9 -0.78 9.47 0.81
CA VAL A 9 0.01 8.34 1.34
C VAL A 9 -0.09 7.09 0.45
N GLY A 10 -1.28 6.70 0.02
CA GLY A 10 -1.43 5.57 -0.89
C GLY A 10 -0.87 5.85 -2.29
N SER A 11 -1.08 7.06 -2.80
CA SER A 11 -0.53 7.49 -4.09
C SER A 11 0.98 7.66 -4.03
N GLU A 12 1.51 8.17 -2.93
CA GLU A 12 2.93 8.32 -2.69
C GLU A 12 3.64 6.97 -2.66
N MET A 13 3.07 5.96 -2.02
CA MET A 13 3.64 4.63 -1.99
C MET A 13 3.76 4.03 -3.40
N CYS A 14 2.75 4.25 -4.26
CA CYS A 14 2.79 3.84 -5.67
C CYS A 14 3.78 4.68 -6.50
N ILE A 15 4.07 5.91 -6.09
CA ILE A 15 5.04 6.81 -6.74
C ILE A 15 6.46 6.45 -6.33
N ARG A 16 6.70 6.22 -5.04
CA ARG A 16 8.04 5.93 -4.49
C ARG A 16 8.66 4.64 -5.02
N ASP A 17 7.87 3.72 -5.54
CA ASP A 17 8.39 2.52 -6.17
C ASP A 17 9.23 2.85 -7.42
N ARG A 18 8.86 3.93 -8.14
CA ARG A 18 9.47 4.33 -9.41
C ARG A 18 10.10 5.71 -9.43
N TYR A 19 9.82 6.53 -8.41
CA TYR A 19 10.29 7.90 -8.33
C TYR A 19 10.94 8.18 -6.99
N SER A 20 12.02 8.94 -7.02
CA SER A 20 12.58 9.57 -5.82
C SER A 20 11.81 10.85 -5.55
N VAL A 21 11.33 10.99 -4.32
CA VAL A 21 10.53 12.14 -3.89
C VAL A 21 11.38 13.01 -2.98
N GLU A 22 11.54 14.28 -3.34
CA GLU A 22 12.28 15.28 -2.58
C GLU A 22 11.32 16.37 -2.12
N TYR A 23 11.30 16.64 -0.80
CA TYR A 23 10.59 17.78 -0.26
C TYR A 23 11.37 19.06 -0.56
N LEU A 24 10.72 20.06 -1.13
CA LEU A 24 11.35 21.34 -1.44
C LEU A 24 11.02 22.40 -0.39
N PHE A 25 9.74 22.74 -0.23
CA PHE A 25 9.30 23.74 0.74
C PHE A 25 7.82 23.61 1.06
N THR A 26 7.42 24.20 2.19
CA THR A 26 6.03 24.27 2.63
C THR A 26 5.38 25.57 2.10
N VAL A 27 4.13 25.47 1.68
CA VAL A 27 3.30 26.63 1.30
C VAL A 27 2.28 26.84 2.40
N HIS A 28 2.30 28.05 3.00
CA HIS A 28 1.38 28.43 4.05
C HIS A 28 -0.05 28.53 3.54
N GLU A 29 -1.02 28.19 4.39
CA GLU A 29 -2.45 28.30 4.06
C GLU A 29 -2.90 29.70 3.66
N HIS A 30 -2.23 30.73 4.16
CA HIS A 30 -2.57 32.13 3.88
C HIS A 30 -2.24 32.61 2.44
N VAL A 31 -1.50 31.81 1.69
CA VAL A 31 -1.17 32.09 0.29
C VAL A 31 -2.37 31.83 -0.65
N PHE A 32 -3.31 31.01 -0.21
CA PHE A 32 -4.49 30.64 -1.00
C PHE A 32 -5.72 31.46 -0.60
N ASN A 33 -6.61 31.68 -1.55
CA ASN A 33 -7.90 32.34 -1.32
C ASN A 33 -9.04 31.51 -1.97
N PRO A 34 -9.96 30.93 -1.18
CA PRO A 34 -9.99 30.91 0.30
C PRO A 34 -8.85 30.05 0.90
N PRO A 35 -8.40 30.37 2.11
CA PRO A 35 -7.31 29.61 2.73
C PRO A 35 -7.77 28.21 3.12
N PRO A 36 -6.99 27.16 2.78
CA PRO A 36 -7.28 25.79 3.22
C PRO A 36 -7.01 25.65 4.73
N LYS A 37 -7.51 24.57 5.33
CA LYS A 37 -7.30 24.28 6.76
C LYS A 37 -5.94 23.63 7.04
N VAL A 38 -5.16 23.34 6.03
CA VAL A 38 -3.87 22.61 6.13
C VAL A 38 -2.80 23.32 5.30
N LYS A 39 -1.55 23.14 5.71
CA LYS A 39 -0.41 23.58 4.92
C LYS A 39 -0.20 22.65 3.73
N SER A 40 0.28 23.20 2.63
CA SER A 40 0.67 22.45 1.44
C SER A 40 2.19 22.34 1.34
N ALA A 41 2.67 21.40 0.56
CA ALA A 41 4.09 21.23 0.29
C ALA A 41 4.35 21.12 -1.20
N VAL A 42 5.50 21.61 -1.63
CA VAL A 42 6.01 21.39 -2.98
C VAL A 42 7.06 20.29 -2.92
N ILE A 43 6.89 19.28 -3.75
CA ILE A 43 7.79 18.14 -3.85
C ILE A 43 8.34 18.05 -5.27
N ARG A 44 9.55 17.54 -5.38
CA ARG A 44 10.17 17.17 -6.66
C ARG A 44 10.16 15.67 -6.79
N MET A 45 9.66 15.17 -7.92
CA MET A 45 9.70 13.75 -8.24
C MET A 45 10.66 13.54 -9.41
N THR A 46 11.64 12.65 -9.21
CA THR A 46 12.59 12.25 -10.25
C THR A 46 12.48 10.75 -10.44
N ARG A 47 12.34 10.30 -11.68
CA ARG A 47 12.30 8.86 -11.96
C ARG A 47 13.58 8.20 -11.47
N ASN A 48 13.42 7.17 -10.64
CA ASN A 48 14.55 6.38 -10.16
C ASN A 48 14.89 5.24 -11.15
N ALA A 49 15.96 4.49 -10.87
CA ALA A 49 16.42 3.39 -11.71
C ALA A 49 15.61 2.09 -11.54
N THR A 50 14.53 2.11 -10.75
CA THR A 50 13.72 0.91 -10.50
C THR A 50 12.94 0.52 -11.75
N THR A 51 13.31 -0.59 -12.37
CA THR A 51 12.62 -1.18 -13.52
C THR A 51 11.79 -2.38 -13.11
N ASP A 52 12.15 -3.06 -12.02
CA ASP A 52 11.49 -4.23 -11.45
C ASP A 52 11.38 -4.07 -9.94
N LEU A 53 10.16 -4.22 -9.41
CA LEU A 53 9.91 -4.16 -7.96
C LEU A 53 10.25 -5.47 -7.24
N GLY A 54 10.42 -6.57 -7.96
CA GLY A 54 10.60 -7.89 -7.39
C GLY A 54 9.29 -8.54 -6.92
N CYS A 55 8.14 -8.04 -7.38
CA CYS A 55 6.81 -8.59 -7.10
C CYS A 55 5.86 -8.32 -8.26
N ASP A 56 4.67 -8.94 -8.23
CA ASP A 56 3.58 -8.61 -9.16
C ASP A 56 3.08 -7.18 -8.90
N GLU A 57 3.31 -6.30 -9.86
CA GLU A 57 2.97 -4.88 -9.74
C GLU A 57 1.46 -4.64 -9.65
N ARG A 58 0.66 -5.44 -10.34
CA ARG A 58 -0.81 -5.34 -10.26
C ARG A 58 -1.30 -5.68 -8.86
N LEU A 59 -0.80 -6.77 -8.30
CA LEU A 59 -1.11 -7.18 -6.94
C LEU A 59 -0.57 -6.17 -5.92
N PHE A 60 0.63 -5.65 -6.13
CA PHE A 60 1.21 -4.59 -5.30
C PHE A 60 0.29 -3.36 -5.22
N LYS A 61 -0.16 -2.86 -6.36
CA LYS A 61 -1.10 -1.72 -6.41
C LYS A 61 -2.42 -2.04 -5.70
N GLN A 62 -2.94 -3.25 -5.88
CA GLN A 62 -4.17 -3.68 -5.21
C GLN A 62 -3.99 -3.74 -3.69
N VAL A 63 -2.90 -4.33 -3.21
CA VAL A 63 -2.57 -4.41 -1.78
C VAL A 63 -2.43 -3.02 -1.17
N VAL A 64 -1.63 -2.15 -1.78
CA VAL A 64 -1.43 -0.78 -1.29
C VAL A 64 -2.75 -0.01 -1.27
N LYS A 65 -3.47 0.01 -2.37
CA LYS A 65 -4.74 0.75 -2.47
C LYS A 65 -5.77 0.25 -1.46
N THR A 66 -5.94 -1.05 -1.34
CA THR A 66 -6.96 -1.65 -0.46
C THR A 66 -6.63 -1.38 1.01
N THR A 67 -5.37 -1.51 1.41
CA THR A 67 -4.95 -1.29 2.80
C THR A 67 -5.01 0.19 3.17
N PHE A 68 -4.61 1.10 2.30
CA PHE A 68 -4.69 2.53 2.56
C PHE A 68 -6.11 3.11 2.53
N ASN A 69 -7.05 2.47 1.87
CA ASN A 69 -8.47 2.84 1.98
C ASN A 69 -9.00 2.67 3.42
N GLN A 70 -8.35 1.83 4.22
CA GLN A 70 -8.65 1.60 5.62
C GLN A 70 -7.42 1.83 6.52
N ARG A 71 -6.70 2.91 6.30
CA ARG A 71 -5.42 3.20 6.94
C ARG A 71 -5.43 3.20 8.48
N ARG A 72 -6.60 3.45 9.10
CA ARG A 72 -6.77 3.40 10.56
C ARG A 72 -6.82 1.98 11.11
N LYS A 73 -7.12 1.01 10.26
CA LYS A 73 -7.16 -0.40 10.64
C LYS A 73 -5.80 -1.06 10.48
N VAL A 74 -5.52 -2.04 11.32
CA VAL A 74 -4.35 -2.90 11.16
C VAL A 74 -4.47 -3.74 9.88
N LEU A 75 -3.34 -4.15 9.32
CA LEU A 75 -3.29 -4.90 8.08
C LEU A 75 -4.14 -6.17 8.10
N ARG A 76 -4.21 -6.86 9.24
CA ARG A 76 -5.06 -8.05 9.43
C ARG A 76 -6.50 -7.84 8.99
N ASN A 77 -7.02 -6.64 9.19
CA ASN A 77 -8.39 -6.29 8.81
C ASN A 77 -8.46 -5.66 7.41
N SER A 78 -7.50 -4.80 7.07
CA SER A 78 -7.52 -4.05 5.82
C SER A 78 -7.13 -4.87 4.59
N ILE A 79 -6.40 -5.97 4.75
CA ILE A 79 -5.99 -6.86 3.65
C ILE A 79 -7.06 -7.89 3.26
N ARG A 80 -8.07 -8.11 4.10
CA ARG A 80 -9.10 -9.14 3.87
C ARG A 80 -9.78 -9.07 2.50
N PRO A 81 -10.13 -7.91 1.94
CA PRO A 81 -10.71 -7.85 0.60
C PRO A 81 -9.81 -8.43 -0.49
N VAL A 82 -8.50 -8.27 -0.38
CA VAL A 82 -7.54 -8.83 -1.35
C VAL A 82 -7.56 -10.36 -1.30
N LEU A 83 -7.58 -10.93 -0.10
CA LEU A 83 -7.66 -12.38 0.09
C LEU A 83 -9.02 -12.94 -0.37
N ALA A 84 -10.10 -12.23 -0.09
CA ALA A 84 -11.45 -12.62 -0.54
C ALA A 84 -11.57 -12.62 -2.07
N ASP A 85 -10.99 -11.64 -2.76
CA ASP A 85 -10.96 -11.60 -4.22
C ASP A 85 -10.18 -12.79 -4.80
N ALA A 86 -9.07 -13.15 -4.17
CA ALA A 86 -8.26 -14.31 -4.58
C ALA A 86 -9.02 -15.62 -4.36
N ASP A 87 -9.70 -15.76 -3.22
CA ASP A 87 -10.53 -16.94 -2.93
C ASP A 87 -11.70 -17.06 -3.91
N HIS A 88 -12.34 -15.96 -4.26
CA HIS A 88 -13.43 -15.95 -5.22
C HIS A 88 -12.95 -16.41 -6.62
N LYS A 89 -11.77 -15.95 -7.05
CA LYS A 89 -11.16 -16.42 -8.30
C LYS A 89 -10.82 -17.90 -8.23
N ALA A 90 -10.27 -18.36 -7.10
CA ALA A 90 -9.96 -19.77 -6.90
C ALA A 90 -11.22 -20.65 -6.99
N GLN A 91 -12.34 -20.20 -6.41
CA GLN A 91 -13.63 -20.90 -6.50
C GLN A 91 -14.16 -20.97 -7.93
N GLN A 92 -14.01 -19.91 -8.72
CA GLN A 92 -14.39 -19.92 -10.13
C GLN A 92 -13.56 -20.93 -10.95
N GLU A 93 -12.33 -21.20 -10.54
CA GLU A 93 -11.45 -22.19 -11.12
C GLU A 93 -11.63 -23.61 -10.55
N GLY A 94 -12.64 -23.80 -9.69
CA GLY A 94 -12.96 -25.08 -9.05
C GLY A 94 -12.05 -25.45 -7.88
N ARG A 95 -11.30 -24.49 -7.34
CA ARG A 95 -10.45 -24.69 -6.15
C ARG A 95 -11.21 -24.32 -4.88
N GLN A 96 -10.84 -24.94 -3.76
CA GLN A 96 -11.43 -24.64 -2.46
C GLN A 96 -10.87 -23.34 -1.90
N PRO A 97 -11.69 -22.51 -1.23
CA PRO A 97 -11.20 -21.36 -0.49
C PRO A 97 -10.29 -21.81 0.67
N LYS A 98 -9.25 -21.04 0.93
CA LYS A 98 -8.25 -21.34 1.96
C LYS A 98 -8.58 -20.59 3.26
N ASP A 99 -8.29 -21.22 4.40
CA ASP A 99 -8.29 -20.54 5.68
C ASP A 99 -6.99 -19.74 5.83
N HIS A 100 -7.10 -18.42 5.93
CA HIS A 100 -5.98 -17.49 6.05
C HIS A 100 -5.66 -17.09 7.51
N THR A 101 -6.26 -17.74 8.49
CA THR A 101 -6.12 -17.37 9.91
C THR A 101 -4.66 -17.44 10.36
N GLU A 102 -3.96 -18.50 10.02
CA GLU A 102 -2.54 -18.68 10.36
C GLU A 102 -1.67 -17.63 9.66
N PHE A 103 -1.90 -17.39 8.37
CA PHE A 103 -1.22 -16.36 7.60
C PHE A 103 -1.39 -14.98 8.24
N LEU A 104 -2.60 -14.62 8.64
CA LEU A 104 -2.93 -13.33 9.25
C LEU A 104 -2.45 -13.22 10.70
N SER A 105 -1.95 -14.27 11.31
CA SER A 105 -1.40 -14.25 12.68
C SER A 105 0.01 -13.66 12.74
N ALA A 106 0.70 -13.51 11.61
CA ALA A 106 2.04 -12.94 11.54
C ALA A 106 2.08 -11.51 12.10
N GLU A 107 3.20 -11.14 12.70
CA GLU A 107 3.40 -9.85 13.40
C GLU A 107 3.14 -8.64 12.50
N ILE A 108 3.54 -8.70 11.23
CA ILE A 108 3.35 -7.62 10.28
C ILE A 108 1.87 -7.20 10.13
N PHE A 109 0.94 -8.12 10.28
CA PHE A 109 -0.49 -7.85 10.18
C PHE A 109 -1.08 -7.13 11.39
N GLY A 110 -0.31 -6.96 12.45
CA GLY A 110 -0.65 -6.09 13.59
C GLY A 110 -0.31 -4.63 13.36
N ARG A 111 0.44 -4.32 12.31
CA ARG A 111 0.84 -2.95 11.94
C ARG A 111 -0.21 -2.30 11.05
N ARG A 112 -0.16 -0.98 10.97
CA ARG A 112 -0.99 -0.19 10.05
C ARG A 112 -0.25 0.05 8.73
N PRO A 113 -0.96 0.25 7.59
CA PRO A 113 -0.30 0.43 6.29
C PRO A 113 0.70 1.59 6.27
N GLU A 114 0.40 2.70 6.97
CA GLU A 114 1.28 3.86 7.05
C GLU A 114 2.63 3.61 7.74
N GLN A 115 2.74 2.51 8.48
CA GLN A 115 3.95 2.11 9.19
C GLN A 115 4.91 1.26 8.34
N LEU A 116 4.49 0.87 7.13
CA LEU A 116 5.28 0.04 6.25
C LEU A 116 6.08 0.87 5.23
N SER A 117 7.31 0.44 4.97
CA SER A 117 8.12 0.94 3.86
C SER A 117 7.69 0.31 2.53
N VAL A 118 8.19 0.85 1.41
CA VAL A 118 7.99 0.24 0.08
C VAL A 118 8.51 -1.20 0.04
N ALA A 119 9.70 -1.44 0.59
CA ALA A 119 10.29 -2.78 0.65
C ALA A 119 9.42 -3.76 1.44
N GLU A 120 8.84 -3.32 2.55
CA GLU A 120 7.92 -4.13 3.35
C GLU A 120 6.62 -4.43 2.61
N PHE A 121 6.08 -3.48 1.81
CA PHE A 121 4.94 -3.73 0.94
C PHE A 121 5.25 -4.70 -0.19
N VAL A 122 6.45 -4.65 -0.76
CA VAL A 122 6.91 -5.65 -1.75
C VAL A 122 6.95 -7.04 -1.13
N ASN A 123 7.51 -7.17 0.07
CA ASN A 123 7.54 -8.43 0.80
C ASN A 123 6.13 -8.93 1.16
N LEU A 124 5.25 -8.03 1.58
CA LEU A 124 3.84 -8.35 1.85
C LEU A 124 3.12 -8.83 0.60
N THR A 125 3.33 -8.17 -0.54
CA THR A 125 2.75 -8.57 -1.83
C THR A 125 3.21 -9.95 -2.24
N ASN A 126 4.50 -10.26 -2.09
CA ASN A 126 5.04 -11.59 -2.37
C ASN A 126 4.47 -12.65 -1.43
N ALA A 127 4.29 -12.32 -0.14
CA ALA A 127 3.67 -13.23 0.83
C ALA A 127 2.21 -13.52 0.47
N VAL A 128 1.43 -12.49 0.08
CA VAL A 128 0.05 -12.65 -0.39
C VAL A 128 0.00 -13.49 -1.67
N ALA A 129 0.90 -13.25 -2.61
CA ALA A 129 0.97 -14.03 -3.84
C ALA A 129 1.22 -15.51 -3.56
N ARG A 130 2.13 -15.83 -2.66
CA ARG A 130 2.39 -17.23 -2.24
C ARG A 130 1.19 -17.84 -1.54
N GLU A 131 0.58 -17.11 -0.59
CA GLU A 131 -0.60 -17.57 0.14
C GLU A 131 -1.77 -17.89 -0.79
N THR A 132 -1.99 -17.07 -1.80
CA THR A 132 -3.10 -17.23 -2.75
C THR A 132 -2.80 -18.18 -3.90
N SER A 133 -1.52 -18.49 -4.18
CA SER A 133 -1.09 -19.45 -5.21
C SER A 133 -0.94 -20.86 -4.68
N GLU A 134 -0.67 -21.04 -3.39
CA GLU A 134 -0.57 -22.35 -2.73
C GLU A 134 -1.94 -22.92 -2.43
N THR A 135 -2.72 -23.17 -3.44
CA THR A 135 -3.89 -24.02 -3.36
C THR A 135 -3.52 -25.38 -3.93
N ALA A 136 -2.92 -26.14 -3.10
CA ALA A 136 -2.89 -27.57 -3.37
C ALA A 136 -4.24 -28.17 -3.00
#